data_72fdb24ed38901f92ec36ba8e8f2debb
#
_entry.id   72fdb24ed38901f92ec36ba8e8f2debb
#
_cell.length_a   1.000
_cell.length_b   1.000
_cell.length_c   1.000
_cell.angle_alpha   90.00
_cell.angle_beta   90.00
_cell.angle_gamma   90.00
#
_symmetry.space_group_name_H-M   'P 1'
#
loop_
_entity.id
_entity.type
_entity.pdbx_description
1 polymer ?
#
loop_
_entity_poly.entity_id
_entity_poly.type
_entity_poly.pdbx_seq_one_letter_code
_entity_poly.pdbx_strand_id
1 'polypeptide(L)'
;MKKYLLKILLFFVILNSHSQYINVNDQYTANDLVTIFLGGVTCGNISNVSIHGGENYGNPSIAYFDNNNSSFPLQNGIILSTGKVVNTVGPNVGNLSDGAILWQGDNDLMQALGISNTYNASILEFDYIPFTNKISFDYIFASEQYLANPSPNQCGYTDGFAFLIKPNNSNQSYQNIALVPGTNTPVTVQNIRGSGTICPKSNEEYFDRFNGFDSPIAFNGQTKVLKAQSNVIAGNSYHIKLVIADQGNEKYDSAIFLGGGTFQSETFLGNNHTITSQNPYCAGEMVELDALQYGTNNTYTWYKNNINTGIHTPKYLITDNANTNEVEYRVEVLINGTCVSKGNVTVQFINIPSLTPQNLIECDFDKDGKGYYDLTKLHQALTLNNPNYKVVFSENLNGTPINDPTRYLSSPKTIFAKVSNGYCSNETTVNLQLSTISPINKSYTKCDHDEKIDGFTNFILDQELIDNIILPLTNYTKISFYKSASDAEKNFYL
;
A
#
# COMPACT_ATOMS: atom_id res chain seq x y z
N MET A 1 29.27 4.32 61.60
CA MET A 1 28.74 5.49 60.87
C MET A 1 28.74 5.34 59.36
N LYS A 2 29.78 4.81 58.69
CA LYS A 2 29.78 4.66 57.21
C LYS A 2 28.75 3.71 56.58
N LYS A 3 28.24 2.70 57.30
CA LYS A 3 27.19 1.77 56.79
C LYS A 3 25.78 2.34 56.80
N TYR A 4 25.51 3.33 57.60
CA TYR A 4 24.20 3.99 57.67
C TYR A 4 24.08 5.12 56.66
N LEU A 5 25.19 5.78 56.27
CA LEU A 5 25.21 6.80 55.23
C LEU A 5 24.90 6.20 53.82
N LEU A 6 25.36 4.97 53.57
CA LEU A 6 25.09 4.29 52.29
C LEU A 6 23.62 3.85 52.10
N LYS A 7 22.94 3.53 53.19
CA LYS A 7 21.51 3.20 53.19
C LYS A 7 20.61 4.42 53.02
N ILE A 8 21.04 5.57 53.52
CA ILE A 8 20.33 6.84 53.33
C ILE A 8 20.49 7.36 51.89
N LEU A 9 21.68 7.15 51.28
CA LEU A 9 21.91 7.54 49.88
C LEU A 9 21.11 6.68 48.86
N LEU A 10 20.83 5.40 49.17
CA LEU A 10 19.99 4.53 48.35
C LEU A 10 18.50 4.88 48.41
N PHE A 11 18.04 5.58 49.45
CA PHE A 11 16.63 5.97 49.58
C PHE A 11 16.29 7.29 48.88
N PHE A 12 17.30 8.09 48.51
CA PHE A 12 17.11 9.36 47.81
C PHE A 12 17.12 9.26 46.28
N VAL A 13 17.36 8.07 45.71
CA VAL A 13 17.44 7.88 44.25
C VAL A 13 16.11 7.43 43.63
N ILE A 14 15.04 7.25 44.41
CA ILE A 14 13.76 6.69 43.91
C ILE A 14 12.58 7.67 44.02
N LEU A 15 12.81 8.95 43.92
CA LEU A 15 11.72 9.92 43.83
C LEU A 15 11.83 10.79 42.56
N ASN A 16 11.94 10.16 41.39
CA ASN A 16 11.35 10.74 40.21
C ASN A 16 9.88 10.39 40.20
N SER A 17 9.06 11.17 40.94
CA SER A 17 7.61 11.09 40.80
C SER A 17 7.25 11.67 39.45
N HIS A 18 7.16 10.81 38.42
CA HIS A 18 6.47 11.20 37.23
C HIS A 18 5.02 11.46 37.55
N SER A 19 4.44 12.53 37.05
CA SER A 19 2.99 12.70 37.10
C SER A 19 2.32 11.50 36.45
N GLN A 20 1.33 10.94 37.07
CA GLN A 20 0.67 9.73 36.61
C GLN A 20 -0.40 10.03 35.54
N TYR A 21 -0.94 11.26 35.53
CA TYR A 21 -2.12 11.64 34.76
C TYR A 21 -1.86 12.86 33.87
N ILE A 22 -2.65 13.00 32.80
CA ILE A 22 -2.66 14.20 31.98
C ILE A 22 -3.20 15.41 32.74
N ASN A 23 -2.86 16.63 32.31
CA ASN A 23 -3.56 17.86 32.69
C ASN A 23 -4.56 18.27 31.62
N VAL A 24 -5.71 18.80 32.03
CA VAL A 24 -6.78 19.30 31.14
C VAL A 24 -7.15 20.72 31.53
N ASN A 25 -7.32 21.58 30.53
CA ASN A 25 -7.73 22.99 30.71
C ASN A 25 -8.79 23.36 29.68
N ASP A 26 -10.01 23.63 30.13
CA ASP A 26 -11.19 23.95 29.34
C ASP A 26 -11.41 25.48 29.13
N GLN A 27 -10.43 26.32 29.48
CA GLN A 27 -10.55 27.79 29.40
C GLN A 27 -10.02 28.39 28.08
N TYR A 28 -9.55 27.55 27.17
CA TYR A 28 -9.05 27.98 25.86
C TYR A 28 -10.20 28.33 24.89
N THR A 29 -10.01 29.40 24.10
CA THR A 29 -10.96 29.73 23.04
C THR A 29 -10.84 28.80 21.84
N ALA A 30 -11.85 28.75 20.97
CA ALA A 30 -11.81 27.97 19.73
C ALA A 30 -10.57 28.29 18.87
N ASN A 31 -10.20 29.55 18.76
CA ASN A 31 -9.01 29.99 18.00
C ASN A 31 -7.71 29.52 18.66
N ASP A 32 -7.62 29.56 20.00
CA ASP A 32 -6.45 29.03 20.73
C ASP A 32 -6.29 27.53 20.48
N LEU A 33 -7.39 26.77 20.59
CA LEU A 33 -7.39 25.32 20.38
C LEU A 33 -6.95 24.95 18.96
N VAL A 34 -7.49 25.60 17.93
CA VAL A 34 -7.06 25.34 16.55
C VAL A 34 -5.60 25.75 16.35
N THR A 35 -5.13 26.85 16.95
CA THR A 35 -3.72 27.26 16.87
C THR A 35 -2.79 26.22 17.49
N ILE A 36 -3.17 25.64 18.65
CA ILE A 36 -2.43 24.55 19.30
C ILE A 36 -2.40 23.32 18.41
N PHE A 37 -3.56 22.90 17.89
CA PHE A 37 -3.67 21.73 17.03
C PHE A 37 -2.77 21.85 15.79
N LEU A 38 -2.76 23.03 15.17
CA LEU A 38 -1.98 23.29 13.96
C LEU A 38 -0.50 23.61 14.23
N GLY A 39 -0.09 23.78 15.50
CA GLY A 39 1.32 24.05 15.87
C GLY A 39 1.83 25.45 15.54
N GLY A 40 0.96 26.41 15.32
CA GLY A 40 1.26 27.85 15.17
C GLY A 40 1.77 28.29 13.80
N VAL A 41 2.59 27.52 13.10
CA VAL A 41 3.06 27.83 11.72
C VAL A 41 2.39 26.87 10.75
N THR A 42 1.33 27.31 10.11
CA THR A 42 0.58 26.47 9.15
C THR A 42 0.99 26.80 7.72
N CYS A 43 1.21 25.75 6.92
CA CYS A 43 1.28 25.90 5.47
C CYS A 43 -0.14 26.02 4.90
N GLY A 44 -0.87 27.05 5.32
CA GLY A 44 -2.24 27.29 4.89
C GLY A 44 -2.87 28.45 5.67
N ASN A 45 -4.05 28.86 5.26
CA ASN A 45 -4.85 29.90 5.89
C ASN A 45 -6.07 29.28 6.58
N ILE A 46 -6.40 29.77 7.79
CA ILE A 46 -7.52 29.34 8.61
C ILE A 46 -8.53 30.48 8.72
N SER A 47 -9.80 30.13 8.73
CA SER A 47 -10.91 31.06 8.99
C SER A 47 -12.13 30.30 9.53
N ASN A 48 -13.15 31.05 9.96
CA ASN A 48 -14.46 30.51 10.38
C ASN A 48 -14.37 29.42 11.46
N VAL A 49 -13.49 29.61 12.47
CA VAL A 49 -13.30 28.65 13.56
C VAL A 49 -14.51 28.71 14.50
N SER A 50 -15.10 27.55 14.80
CA SER A 50 -16.16 27.40 15.80
C SER A 50 -16.04 26.07 16.55
N ILE A 51 -16.57 26.07 17.79
CA ILE A 51 -16.75 24.88 18.61
C ILE A 51 -18.22 24.79 19.06
N HIS A 52 -18.72 23.56 19.12
CA HIS A 52 -20.04 23.22 19.64
C HIS A 52 -19.93 21.97 20.48
N GLY A 53 -20.47 22.01 21.68
CA GLY A 53 -20.38 20.88 22.60
C GLY A 53 -21.27 21.03 23.81
N GLY A 54 -20.84 20.47 24.94
CA GLY A 54 -21.59 20.39 26.19
C GLY A 54 -21.61 21.67 27.03
N GLU A 55 -20.96 22.77 26.60
CA GLU A 55 -20.82 24.00 27.37
C GLU A 55 -22.19 24.58 27.80
N ASN A 56 -23.17 24.56 26.91
CA ASN A 56 -24.54 25.05 27.19
C ASN A 56 -25.30 24.15 28.17
N TYR A 57 -24.79 22.97 28.48
CA TYR A 57 -25.38 21.98 29.38
C TYR A 57 -24.61 21.83 30.67
N GLY A 58 -23.60 22.68 30.93
CA GLY A 58 -22.74 22.64 32.10
C GLY A 58 -21.66 21.53 32.03
N ASN A 59 -21.43 20.99 30.85
CA ASN A 59 -20.47 19.94 30.59
C ASN A 59 -19.46 20.40 29.50
N PRO A 60 -18.50 21.30 29.78
CA PRO A 60 -17.45 21.63 28.83
C PRO A 60 -16.82 20.35 28.30
N SER A 61 -16.83 20.20 26.96
CA SER A 61 -16.50 18.91 26.31
C SER A 61 -15.29 19.03 25.38
N ILE A 62 -14.74 20.23 25.21
CA ILE A 62 -13.58 20.51 24.37
C ILE A 62 -12.55 21.28 25.20
N ALA A 63 -11.29 20.83 25.20
CA ALA A 63 -10.24 21.43 26.00
C ALA A 63 -8.85 21.23 25.41
N TYR A 64 -7.90 21.98 25.95
CA TYR A 64 -6.46 21.71 25.84
C TYR A 64 -6.05 20.62 26.83
N PHE A 65 -5.11 19.76 26.45
CA PHE A 65 -4.39 18.87 27.36
C PHE A 65 -2.88 18.95 27.18
N ASP A 66 -2.14 18.63 28.26
CA ASP A 66 -0.76 18.23 28.20
C ASP A 66 -0.56 16.90 28.94
N ASN A 67 0.46 16.14 28.55
CA ASN A 67 0.68 14.82 29.16
C ASN A 67 1.27 14.89 30.58
N ASN A 68 1.64 16.07 31.06
CA ASN A 68 2.15 16.31 32.40
C ASN A 68 3.28 15.33 32.81
N ASN A 69 4.15 14.98 31.85
CA ASN A 69 5.19 13.94 31.99
C ASN A 69 4.65 12.54 32.37
N SER A 70 3.37 12.26 32.15
CA SER A 70 2.80 10.92 32.26
C SER A 70 3.24 10.03 31.08
N SER A 71 2.78 8.78 31.06
CA SER A 71 3.03 7.84 29.97
C SER A 71 2.10 8.03 28.77
N PHE A 72 1.28 9.08 28.72
CA PHE A 72 0.38 9.33 27.60
C PHE A 72 1.18 9.66 26.34
N PRO A 73 0.88 8.99 25.18
CA PRO A 73 1.76 9.06 24.02
C PRO A 73 1.83 10.44 23.34
N LEU A 74 0.77 11.24 23.40
CA LEU A 74 0.73 12.60 22.84
C LEU A 74 1.19 13.60 23.91
N GLN A 75 2.13 14.47 23.56
CA GLN A 75 2.74 15.43 24.50
C GLN A 75 1.74 16.48 24.97
N ASN A 76 0.97 17.03 24.05
CA ASN A 76 -0.09 18.00 24.30
C ASN A 76 -1.05 17.99 23.10
N GLY A 77 -2.13 18.75 23.21
CA GLY A 77 -3.07 18.88 22.10
C GLY A 77 -4.47 19.32 22.56
N ILE A 78 -5.47 18.85 21.85
CA ILE A 78 -6.87 19.14 22.15
C ILE A 78 -7.66 17.86 22.34
N ILE A 79 -8.65 17.90 23.23
CA ILE A 79 -9.61 16.82 23.49
C ILE A 79 -10.99 17.25 23.02
N LEU A 80 -11.69 16.36 22.32
CA LEU A 80 -13.12 16.41 22.13
C LEU A 80 -13.70 15.19 22.84
N SER A 81 -14.69 15.37 23.73
CA SER A 81 -15.32 14.31 24.52
C SER A 81 -16.83 14.35 24.39
N THR A 82 -17.51 13.21 24.46
CA THR A 82 -18.96 13.13 24.55
C THR A 82 -19.49 13.42 25.96
N GLY A 83 -18.58 13.50 26.95
CA GLY A 83 -18.84 13.89 28.31
C GLY A 83 -18.03 15.10 28.74
N LYS A 84 -17.97 15.32 30.07
CA LYS A 84 -17.25 16.43 30.67
C LYS A 84 -15.74 16.24 30.55
N VAL A 85 -15.08 17.11 29.82
CA VAL A 85 -13.69 16.93 29.43
C VAL A 85 -12.72 16.88 30.61
N VAL A 86 -13.00 17.57 31.74
CA VAL A 86 -12.16 17.52 32.95
C VAL A 86 -12.16 16.14 33.61
N ASN A 87 -13.18 15.31 33.36
CA ASN A 87 -13.29 13.96 33.89
C ASN A 87 -12.50 12.93 33.06
N THR A 88 -11.92 13.34 31.92
CA THR A 88 -11.05 12.47 31.10
C THR A 88 -9.70 12.17 31.74
N VAL A 89 -9.33 12.92 32.80
CA VAL A 89 -8.09 12.77 33.55
C VAL A 89 -8.09 11.46 34.34
N GLY A 90 -7.02 10.67 34.24
CA GLY A 90 -6.89 9.43 35.01
C GLY A 90 -6.90 9.62 36.52
N PRO A 91 -7.03 8.52 37.32
CA PRO A 91 -7.03 7.12 36.88
C PRO A 91 -8.38 6.65 36.29
N ASN A 92 -8.39 5.52 35.59
CA ASN A 92 -9.64 4.84 35.24
C ASN A 92 -10.17 4.08 36.49
N VAL A 93 -11.17 4.66 37.18
CA VAL A 93 -11.77 4.11 38.39
C VAL A 93 -13.25 3.77 38.25
N GLY A 94 -13.88 4.10 37.16
CA GLY A 94 -15.28 3.87 36.87
C GLY A 94 -15.69 4.40 35.52
N ASN A 95 -16.88 4.03 35.05
CA ASN A 95 -17.36 4.44 33.75
C ASN A 95 -17.81 5.91 33.75
N LEU A 96 -17.30 6.69 32.82
CA LEU A 96 -17.78 8.05 32.57
C LEU A 96 -19.12 8.00 31.81
N SER A 97 -20.06 8.84 32.15
CA SER A 97 -21.36 8.99 31.52
C SER A 97 -21.91 10.39 31.86
N ASP A 98 -21.21 11.41 31.41
CA ASP A 98 -21.47 12.82 31.75
C ASP A 98 -22.36 13.52 30.71
N GLY A 99 -23.00 12.77 29.84
CA GLY A 99 -23.88 13.29 28.80
C GLY A 99 -25.12 14.00 29.34
N ALA A 100 -25.83 14.71 28.47
CA ALA A 100 -27.09 15.39 28.79
C ALA A 100 -28.14 15.10 27.69
N ILE A 101 -29.36 14.75 28.11
CA ILE A 101 -30.46 14.36 27.22
C ILE A 101 -30.75 15.40 26.12
N LEU A 102 -30.59 16.69 26.42
CA LEU A 102 -30.86 17.78 25.46
C LEU A 102 -29.65 18.13 24.59
N TRP A 103 -28.48 17.57 24.88
CA TRP A 103 -27.30 17.80 24.08
C TRP A 103 -27.33 16.90 22.84
N GLN A 104 -27.57 17.55 21.68
CA GLN A 104 -27.87 16.87 20.43
C GLN A 104 -26.63 16.13 19.87
N GLY A 105 -26.90 15.14 19.02
CA GLY A 105 -25.92 14.49 18.15
C GLY A 105 -25.61 15.29 16.88
N ASP A 106 -24.98 14.66 15.90
CA ASP A 106 -24.56 15.29 14.64
C ASP A 106 -24.99 14.49 13.40
N ASN A 107 -25.65 15.16 12.46
CA ASN A 107 -26.17 14.53 11.23
C ASN A 107 -25.06 14.15 10.22
N ASP A 108 -24.00 14.96 10.12
CA ASP A 108 -22.91 14.67 9.19
C ASP A 108 -22.12 13.44 9.65
N LEU A 109 -21.93 13.31 10.98
CA LEU A 109 -21.35 12.11 11.59
C LEU A 109 -22.20 10.87 11.32
N MET A 110 -23.53 10.96 11.54
CA MET A 110 -24.44 9.86 11.25
C MET A 110 -24.36 9.41 9.80
N GLN A 111 -24.32 10.35 8.87
CA GLN A 111 -24.18 10.05 7.44
C GLN A 111 -22.83 9.43 7.11
N ALA A 112 -21.74 9.96 7.66
CA ALA A 112 -20.37 9.50 7.37
C ALA A 112 -20.10 8.07 7.88
N LEU A 113 -20.70 7.70 9.01
CA LEU A 113 -20.54 6.37 9.62
C LEU A 113 -21.66 5.37 9.25
N GLY A 114 -22.73 5.83 8.61
CA GLY A 114 -23.91 5.00 8.34
C GLY A 114 -24.64 4.57 9.61
N ILE A 115 -24.63 5.39 10.66
CA ILE A 115 -25.29 5.14 11.95
C ILE A 115 -26.47 6.08 12.17
N SER A 116 -27.25 5.82 13.19
CA SER A 116 -28.40 6.65 13.58
C SER A 116 -28.39 6.91 15.09
N ASN A 117 -29.15 7.92 15.51
CA ASN A 117 -29.35 8.24 16.93
C ASN A 117 -28.04 8.56 17.65
N THR A 118 -27.36 9.62 17.23
CA THR A 118 -26.22 10.17 17.98
C THR A 118 -26.68 11.22 18.98
N TYR A 119 -25.91 11.33 20.08
CA TYR A 119 -26.14 12.25 21.21
C TYR A 119 -24.79 12.86 21.62
N ASN A 120 -24.85 13.95 22.37
CA ASN A 120 -23.69 14.57 23.01
C ASN A 120 -22.52 14.86 22.06
N ALA A 121 -22.83 15.45 20.89
CA ALA A 121 -21.81 15.75 19.89
C ALA A 121 -20.90 16.89 20.33
N SER A 122 -19.58 16.63 20.30
CA SER A 122 -18.54 17.64 20.44
C SER A 122 -17.89 17.88 19.09
N ILE A 123 -17.87 19.14 18.64
CA ILE A 123 -17.52 19.54 17.30
C ILE A 123 -16.52 20.68 17.35
N LEU A 124 -15.42 20.54 16.62
CA LEU A 124 -14.51 21.61 16.23
C LEU A 124 -14.52 21.72 14.71
N GLU A 125 -14.85 22.90 14.20
CA GLU A 125 -14.87 23.10 12.75
C GLU A 125 -14.21 24.41 12.35
N PHE A 126 -13.62 24.41 11.16
CA PHE A 126 -12.94 25.57 10.59
C PHE A 126 -12.77 25.41 9.08
N ASP A 127 -12.59 26.55 8.39
CA ASP A 127 -12.19 26.56 7.00
C ASP A 127 -10.67 26.60 6.90
N TYR A 128 -10.12 25.84 5.95
CA TYR A 128 -8.69 25.74 5.71
C TYR A 128 -8.35 25.81 4.23
N ILE A 129 -7.39 26.67 3.88
CA ILE A 129 -6.83 26.77 2.53
C ILE A 129 -5.40 26.23 2.60
N PRO A 130 -5.16 24.95 2.26
CA PRO A 130 -3.82 24.38 2.26
C PRO A 130 -2.94 24.99 1.18
N PHE A 131 -1.66 25.23 1.48
CA PHE A 131 -0.66 25.58 0.47
C PHE A 131 -0.02 24.35 -0.18
N THR A 132 -0.30 23.17 0.36
CA THR A 132 0.25 21.89 -0.06
C THR A 132 -0.87 20.94 -0.52
N ASN A 133 -0.47 19.82 -1.14
CA ASN A 133 -1.42 18.88 -1.74
C ASN A 133 -1.77 17.69 -0.83
N LYS A 134 -1.30 17.69 0.43
CA LYS A 134 -1.66 16.68 1.43
C LYS A 134 -1.68 17.27 2.83
N ILE A 135 -2.66 16.86 3.64
CA ILE A 135 -2.76 17.15 5.07
C ILE A 135 -2.74 15.85 5.87
N SER A 136 -2.14 15.89 7.05
CA SER A 136 -2.18 14.78 8.00
C SER A 136 -2.05 15.28 9.44
N PHE A 137 -2.52 14.48 10.42
CA PHE A 137 -2.34 14.73 11.85
C PHE A 137 -2.51 13.45 12.65
N ASP A 138 -1.95 13.45 13.87
CA ASP A 138 -1.95 12.31 14.76
C ASP A 138 -3.06 12.43 15.81
N TYR A 139 -3.66 11.29 16.19
CA TYR A 139 -4.73 11.23 17.18
C TYR A 139 -4.78 9.90 17.93
N ILE A 140 -5.44 9.90 19.09
CA ILE A 140 -5.82 8.70 19.86
C ILE A 140 -7.33 8.75 20.07
N PHE A 141 -8.01 7.62 19.83
CA PHE A 141 -9.39 7.39 20.23
C PHE A 141 -9.42 6.60 21.53
N ALA A 142 -10.16 7.10 22.52
CA ALA A 142 -10.38 6.45 23.80
C ALA A 142 -11.87 6.37 24.10
N SER A 143 -12.31 5.27 24.73
CA SER A 143 -13.74 5.04 24.97
C SER A 143 -13.99 4.17 26.21
N GLU A 144 -15.09 4.45 26.91
CA GLU A 144 -15.66 3.58 27.90
C GLU A 144 -16.28 2.30 27.31
N GLN A 145 -16.58 2.29 26.01
CA GLN A 145 -17.08 1.11 25.29
C GLN A 145 -16.03 0.00 25.12
N TYR A 146 -14.75 0.27 25.42
CA TYR A 146 -13.69 -0.73 25.51
C TYR A 146 -13.75 -1.51 26.83
N LEU A 147 -14.81 -2.27 27.02
CA LEU A 147 -15.02 -3.02 28.26
C LEU A 147 -14.10 -4.24 28.30
N ALA A 148 -13.42 -4.45 29.44
CA ALA A 148 -12.58 -5.62 29.68
C ALA A 148 -13.43 -6.90 29.89
N ASN A 149 -14.63 -6.77 30.47
CA ASN A 149 -15.56 -7.87 30.70
C ASN A 149 -16.97 -7.53 30.19
N PRO A 150 -17.17 -7.36 28.88
CA PRO A 150 -18.47 -7.01 28.32
C PRO A 150 -19.44 -8.18 28.39
N SER A 151 -20.75 -7.90 28.51
CA SER A 151 -21.78 -8.89 28.20
C SER A 151 -21.95 -8.99 26.68
N PRO A 152 -22.49 -10.09 26.12
CA PRO A 152 -22.57 -10.30 24.66
C PRO A 152 -23.25 -9.17 23.90
N ASN A 153 -24.27 -8.55 24.47
CA ASN A 153 -25.00 -7.43 23.85
C ASN A 153 -24.17 -6.13 23.80
N GLN A 154 -23.15 -5.97 24.64
CA GLN A 154 -22.28 -4.80 24.66
C GLN A 154 -21.23 -4.81 23.55
N CYS A 155 -21.00 -5.95 22.88
CA CYS A 155 -20.09 -6.00 21.73
C CYS A 155 -20.62 -5.21 20.50
N GLY A 156 -21.92 -4.92 20.45
CA GLY A 156 -22.53 -4.17 19.36
C GLY A 156 -22.57 -2.66 19.56
N TYR A 157 -22.24 -2.16 20.76
CA TYR A 157 -22.19 -0.71 21.00
C TYR A 157 -20.90 -0.09 20.49
N THR A 158 -21.00 1.11 19.97
CA THR A 158 -19.87 1.88 19.51
C THR A 158 -20.23 3.36 19.53
N ASP A 159 -19.36 4.18 20.06
CA ASP A 159 -19.45 5.61 19.82
C ASP A 159 -18.73 5.94 18.52
N GLY A 160 -19.14 7.01 17.89
CA GLY A 160 -18.65 7.40 16.60
C GLY A 160 -17.86 8.69 16.65
N PHE A 161 -16.79 8.76 15.88
CA PHE A 161 -16.16 10.01 15.53
C PHE A 161 -15.80 10.03 14.06
N ALA A 162 -15.68 11.22 13.51
CA ALA A 162 -15.24 11.42 12.15
C ALA A 162 -14.40 12.68 12.02
N PHE A 163 -13.44 12.63 11.13
CA PHE A 163 -12.72 13.81 10.65
C PHE A 163 -13.20 14.08 9.23
N LEU A 164 -14.14 14.99 9.12
CA LEU A 164 -14.88 15.29 7.91
C LEU A 164 -14.22 16.44 7.15
N ILE A 165 -13.98 16.22 5.87
CA ILE A 165 -13.43 17.23 4.97
C ILE A 165 -14.26 17.31 3.70
N LYS A 166 -14.53 18.50 3.21
CA LYS A 166 -15.13 18.75 1.88
C LYS A 166 -14.62 20.08 1.31
N PRO A 167 -14.54 20.22 -0.02
CA PRO A 167 -14.29 21.53 -0.62
C PRO A 167 -15.42 22.50 -0.27
N ASN A 168 -15.07 23.76 0.09
CA ASN A 168 -16.05 24.81 0.26
C ASN A 168 -16.75 25.13 -1.07
N ASN A 169 -17.97 25.62 -0.99
CA ASN A 169 -18.78 25.97 -2.16
C ASN A 169 -19.02 24.82 -3.15
N SER A 170 -18.98 23.58 -2.67
CA SER A 170 -19.30 22.38 -3.45
C SER A 170 -20.55 21.69 -2.88
N ASN A 171 -21.29 21.00 -3.77
CA ASN A 171 -22.40 20.11 -3.38
C ASN A 171 -21.91 18.71 -3.01
N GLN A 172 -20.59 18.51 -2.82
CA GLN A 172 -20.01 17.23 -2.45
C GLN A 172 -20.35 16.91 -0.99
N SER A 173 -20.57 15.64 -0.71
CA SER A 173 -20.68 15.13 0.65
C SER A 173 -19.30 15.18 1.34
N TYR A 174 -19.31 15.21 2.66
CA TYR A 174 -18.09 15.05 3.44
C TYR A 174 -17.40 13.72 3.16
N GLN A 175 -16.08 13.76 3.12
CA GLN A 175 -15.22 12.57 3.20
C GLN A 175 -14.73 12.41 4.63
N ASN A 176 -14.92 11.23 5.22
CA ASN A 176 -14.30 10.88 6.49
C ASN A 176 -12.85 10.42 6.26
N ILE A 177 -11.88 11.03 6.96
CA ILE A 177 -10.46 10.69 6.91
C ILE A 177 -9.95 9.99 8.19
N ALA A 178 -10.82 9.75 9.18
CA ALA A 178 -10.54 8.94 10.35
C ALA A 178 -10.76 7.46 10.04
N LEU A 179 -9.81 6.86 9.32
CA LEU A 179 -9.92 5.50 8.82
C LEU A 179 -8.88 4.58 9.47
N VAL A 180 -9.23 3.30 9.60
CA VAL A 180 -8.26 2.25 9.97
C VAL A 180 -7.15 2.23 8.90
N PRO A 181 -5.86 2.34 9.27
CA PRO A 181 -4.78 2.48 8.32
C PRO A 181 -4.78 1.43 7.21
N GLY A 182 -4.63 1.88 5.97
CA GLY A 182 -4.64 1.02 4.77
C GLY A 182 -6.01 0.53 4.32
N THR A 183 -7.12 1.01 4.93
CA THR A 183 -8.50 0.60 4.60
C THR A 183 -9.39 1.81 4.36
N ASN A 184 -10.64 1.55 3.94
CA ASN A 184 -11.72 2.55 3.89
C ASN A 184 -12.70 2.39 5.08
N THR A 185 -12.32 1.65 6.11
CA THR A 185 -13.16 1.37 7.29
C THR A 185 -12.98 2.49 8.31
N PRO A 186 -14.06 3.14 8.80
CA PRO A 186 -13.97 4.14 9.86
C PRO A 186 -13.39 3.57 11.17
N VAL A 187 -12.64 4.37 11.91
CA VAL A 187 -12.20 4.00 13.26
C VAL A 187 -13.39 4.10 14.21
N THR A 188 -13.70 3.00 14.86
CA THR A 188 -14.74 2.86 15.89
C THR A 188 -14.30 1.80 16.90
N VAL A 189 -14.98 1.68 18.05
CA VAL A 189 -14.72 0.61 19.02
C VAL A 189 -14.85 -0.78 18.41
N GLN A 190 -15.77 -0.99 17.46
CA GLN A 190 -15.96 -2.28 16.81
C GLN A 190 -14.89 -2.58 15.76
N ASN A 191 -14.38 -1.56 15.09
CA ASN A 191 -13.41 -1.71 14.00
C ASN A 191 -11.96 -1.75 14.49
N ILE A 192 -11.67 -1.25 15.71
CA ILE A 192 -10.38 -1.45 16.38
C ILE A 192 -10.67 -2.00 17.76
N ARG A 193 -10.37 -3.26 17.99
CA ARG A 193 -10.60 -3.94 19.27
C ARG A 193 -9.53 -4.98 19.54
N GLY A 194 -8.97 -4.94 20.75
CA GLY A 194 -8.01 -5.92 21.25
C GLY A 194 -8.62 -7.28 21.57
N SER A 195 -7.77 -8.27 21.71
CA SER A 195 -8.12 -9.62 22.21
C SER A 195 -8.30 -9.62 23.74
N GLY A 196 -8.79 -10.74 24.27
CA GLY A 196 -8.92 -10.96 25.72
C GLY A 196 -10.32 -10.75 26.28
N THR A 197 -11.31 -10.40 25.45
CA THR A 197 -12.72 -10.32 25.82
C THR A 197 -13.58 -11.30 25.01
N ILE A 198 -14.85 -11.44 25.37
CA ILE A 198 -15.80 -12.23 24.57
C ILE A 198 -16.16 -11.55 23.24
N CYS A 199 -15.91 -10.25 23.09
CA CYS A 199 -16.13 -9.54 21.85
C CYS A 199 -15.05 -9.89 20.82
N PRO A 200 -15.43 -10.06 19.54
CA PRO A 200 -14.46 -10.36 18.50
C PRO A 200 -13.39 -9.26 18.38
N LYS A 201 -12.13 -9.66 18.28
CA LYS A 201 -11.03 -8.73 17.94
C LYS A 201 -11.16 -8.23 16.51
N SER A 202 -10.72 -7.02 16.26
CA SER A 202 -10.70 -6.40 14.95
C SER A 202 -9.53 -5.41 14.86
N ASN A 203 -8.72 -5.50 13.79
CA ASN A 203 -7.55 -4.62 13.58
C ASN A 203 -6.74 -4.40 14.88
N GLU A 204 -6.46 -5.51 15.58
CA GLU A 204 -5.89 -5.55 16.92
C GLU A 204 -4.54 -4.83 17.00
N GLU A 205 -3.80 -4.78 15.91
CA GLU A 205 -2.52 -4.07 15.81
C GLU A 205 -2.61 -2.57 16.09
N TYR A 206 -3.81 -1.97 15.97
CA TYR A 206 -4.07 -0.55 16.25
C TYR A 206 -4.70 -0.31 17.61
N PHE A 207 -5.10 -1.36 18.32
CA PHE A 207 -5.52 -1.26 19.71
C PHE A 207 -4.29 -1.19 20.61
N ASP A 208 -4.27 -0.24 21.59
CA ASP A 208 -3.15 -0.10 22.51
C ASP A 208 -3.37 -0.98 23.74
N ARG A 209 -4.38 -0.65 24.56
CA ARG A 209 -4.61 -1.33 25.84
C ARG A 209 -6.01 -1.11 26.40
N PHE A 210 -6.39 -1.98 27.33
CA PHE A 210 -7.38 -1.69 28.35
C PHE A 210 -6.70 -0.92 29.50
N ASN A 211 -7.32 0.15 29.96
CA ASN A 211 -6.80 1.05 30.97
C ASN A 211 -7.23 0.63 32.40
N GLY A 212 -6.45 0.99 33.39
CA GLY A 212 -6.68 0.71 34.83
C GLY A 212 -6.26 1.86 35.72
N PHE A 213 -6.00 1.57 36.99
CA PHE A 213 -5.64 2.57 38.01
C PHE A 213 -4.33 3.34 37.74
N ASP A 214 -3.49 2.85 36.85
CA ASP A 214 -2.23 3.46 36.44
C ASP A 214 -2.33 4.23 35.11
N SER A 215 -3.53 4.30 34.54
CA SER A 215 -3.73 4.96 33.24
C SER A 215 -3.70 6.48 33.35
N PRO A 216 -3.02 7.19 32.44
CA PRO A 216 -3.04 8.66 32.36
C PRO A 216 -4.41 9.27 32.10
N ILE A 217 -5.33 8.50 31.51
CA ILE A 217 -6.70 8.91 31.16
C ILE A 217 -7.73 7.99 31.77
N ALA A 218 -8.95 8.46 31.96
CA ALA A 218 -10.01 7.79 32.70
C ALA A 218 -10.89 6.83 31.87
N PHE A 219 -10.58 6.58 30.60
CA PHE A 219 -11.36 5.69 29.73
C PHE A 219 -10.96 4.22 29.89
N ASN A 220 -11.89 3.30 29.64
CA ASN A 220 -11.66 1.85 29.74
C ASN A 220 -10.62 1.30 28.76
N GLY A 221 -10.43 1.96 27.61
CA GLY A 221 -9.40 1.55 26.68
C GLY A 221 -9.14 2.61 25.61
N GLN A 222 -8.07 2.38 24.86
CA GLN A 222 -7.60 3.34 23.85
C GLN A 222 -6.92 2.66 22.66
N THR A 223 -6.89 3.38 21.55
CA THR A 223 -6.07 3.00 20.37
C THR A 223 -4.62 3.42 20.56
N LYS A 224 -3.73 2.86 19.76
CA LYS A 224 -2.41 3.47 19.51
C LYS A 224 -2.59 4.84 18.88
N VAL A 225 -1.48 5.60 18.77
CA VAL A 225 -1.47 6.81 17.96
C VAL A 225 -1.77 6.44 16.53
N LEU A 226 -2.84 7.00 15.97
CA LEU A 226 -3.28 6.83 14.60
C LEU A 226 -3.02 8.11 13.82
N LYS A 227 -2.96 8.01 12.49
CA LYS A 227 -2.77 9.15 11.59
C LYS A 227 -3.99 9.31 10.68
N ALA A 228 -4.65 10.46 10.75
CA ALA A 228 -5.60 10.90 9.74
C ALA A 228 -4.86 11.61 8.61
N GLN A 229 -5.25 11.37 7.36
CA GLN A 229 -4.61 12.02 6.21
C GLN A 229 -5.56 12.12 5.02
N SER A 230 -5.38 13.18 4.23
CA SER A 230 -6.11 13.38 2.98
C SER A 230 -5.25 14.09 1.95
N ASN A 231 -5.40 13.68 0.69
CA ASN A 231 -4.93 14.50 -0.42
C ASN A 231 -5.91 15.67 -0.62
N VAL A 232 -5.38 16.83 -0.87
CA VAL A 232 -6.10 18.09 -1.07
C VAL A 232 -5.54 18.80 -2.30
N ILE A 233 -6.31 19.75 -2.84
CA ILE A 233 -5.82 20.60 -3.92
C ILE A 233 -5.30 21.89 -3.27
N ALA A 234 -4.00 22.12 -3.39
CA ALA A 234 -3.37 23.32 -2.85
C ALA A 234 -4.04 24.59 -3.38
N GLY A 235 -4.33 25.54 -2.50
CA GLY A 235 -5.03 26.79 -2.80
C GLY A 235 -6.57 26.71 -2.81
N ASN A 236 -7.15 25.52 -2.77
CA ASN A 236 -8.60 25.38 -2.62
C ASN A 236 -9.01 25.49 -1.15
N SER A 237 -10.16 26.10 -0.90
CA SER A 237 -10.74 26.19 0.44
C SER A 237 -11.51 24.92 0.78
N TYR A 238 -11.25 24.36 1.95
CA TYR A 238 -11.92 23.18 2.51
C TYR A 238 -12.59 23.53 3.83
N HIS A 239 -13.77 22.96 4.07
CA HIS A 239 -14.38 22.93 5.39
C HIS A 239 -13.95 21.62 6.09
N ILE A 240 -13.37 21.77 7.28
CA ILE A 240 -12.92 20.67 8.14
C ILE A 240 -13.80 20.65 9.36
N LYS A 241 -14.39 19.47 9.69
CA LYS A 241 -15.25 19.25 10.85
C LYS A 241 -14.76 18.02 11.60
N LEU A 242 -14.23 18.22 12.79
CA LEU A 242 -13.81 17.19 13.72
C LEU A 242 -14.97 16.96 14.69
N VAL A 243 -15.55 15.77 14.70
CA VAL A 243 -16.77 15.48 15.46
C VAL A 243 -16.72 14.11 16.13
N ILE A 244 -17.14 14.07 17.40
CA ILE A 244 -17.38 12.84 18.16
C ILE A 244 -18.76 12.91 18.79
N ALA A 245 -19.47 11.76 18.89
CA ALA A 245 -20.76 11.66 19.54
C ALA A 245 -21.02 10.25 20.07
N ASP A 246 -21.83 10.14 21.12
CA ASP A 246 -22.35 8.88 21.60
C ASP A 246 -23.37 8.29 20.62
N GLN A 247 -23.40 6.97 20.46
CA GLN A 247 -24.35 6.27 19.61
C GLN A 247 -25.38 5.48 20.42
N GLY A 248 -26.65 5.71 20.14
CA GLY A 248 -27.78 4.95 20.67
C GLY A 248 -28.27 5.43 22.03
N ASN A 249 -27.42 5.94 22.89
CA ASN A 249 -27.77 6.57 24.19
C ASN A 249 -26.62 7.46 24.66
N GLU A 250 -26.85 8.25 25.71
CA GLU A 250 -25.93 9.21 26.30
C GLU A 250 -25.00 8.63 27.37
N LYS A 251 -24.67 7.34 27.29
CA LYS A 251 -23.85 6.64 28.28
C LYS A 251 -22.56 6.09 27.69
N TYR A 252 -21.55 5.92 28.55
CA TYR A 252 -20.24 5.41 28.19
C TYR A 252 -19.47 6.37 27.28
N ASP A 253 -19.05 7.48 27.87
CA ASP A 253 -18.36 8.56 27.17
C ASP A 253 -17.15 8.08 26.35
N SER A 254 -16.87 8.82 25.30
CA SER A 254 -15.70 8.63 24.44
C SER A 254 -14.97 9.94 24.21
N ALA A 255 -13.70 9.88 23.85
CA ALA A 255 -12.91 11.06 23.52
C ALA A 255 -11.92 10.81 22.39
N ILE A 256 -11.65 11.91 21.66
CA ILE A 256 -10.54 12.02 20.70
C ILE A 256 -9.50 12.97 21.30
N PHE A 257 -8.26 12.50 21.34
CA PHE A 257 -7.09 13.29 21.68
C PHE A 257 -6.35 13.60 20.37
N LEU A 258 -6.31 14.86 19.97
CA LEU A 258 -5.61 15.34 18.78
C LEU A 258 -4.25 15.91 19.18
N GLY A 259 -3.17 15.41 18.59
CA GLY A 259 -1.82 15.85 18.93
C GLY A 259 -1.56 17.30 18.51
N GLY A 260 -1.14 18.14 19.48
CA GLY A 260 -0.76 19.52 19.24
C GLY A 260 0.46 19.62 18.34
N GLY A 261 0.39 20.45 17.29
CA GLY A 261 1.48 20.62 16.32
C GLY A 261 1.73 19.40 15.42
N THR A 262 0.88 18.38 15.48
CA THR A 262 1.00 17.21 14.57
C THR A 262 0.29 17.42 13.24
N PHE A 263 -0.50 18.48 13.11
CA PHE A 263 -1.12 18.85 11.84
C PHE A 263 -0.04 19.26 10.85
N GLN A 264 0.13 18.49 9.80
CA GLN A 264 1.16 18.69 8.80
C GLN A 264 0.53 18.95 7.45
N SER A 265 1.10 19.92 6.75
CA SER A 265 0.85 20.18 5.34
C SER A 265 2.05 19.68 4.56
N GLU A 266 1.87 18.55 3.86
CA GLU A 266 2.94 17.81 3.20
C GLU A 266 2.90 17.98 1.68
N THR A 267 4.06 17.86 1.04
CA THR A 267 4.15 17.71 -0.42
C THR A 267 4.01 16.24 -0.79
N PHE A 268 2.88 15.85 -1.36
CA PHE A 268 2.66 14.49 -1.81
C PHE A 268 3.19 14.29 -3.22
N LEU A 269 4.16 13.39 -3.39
CA LEU A 269 4.82 13.05 -4.66
C LEU A 269 4.22 11.81 -5.34
N GLY A 270 3.11 11.29 -4.85
CA GLY A 270 2.54 10.02 -5.28
C GLY A 270 2.86 8.88 -4.31
N ASN A 271 2.31 7.70 -4.59
CA ASN A 271 2.59 6.49 -3.83
C ASN A 271 3.97 5.93 -4.21
N ASN A 272 4.53 5.08 -3.34
CA ASN A 272 5.78 4.38 -3.66
C ASN A 272 5.58 3.44 -4.86
N HIS A 273 6.59 3.38 -5.72
CA HIS A 273 6.64 2.53 -6.89
C HIS A 273 7.79 1.53 -6.76
N THR A 274 7.55 0.43 -6.07
CA THR A 274 8.53 -0.63 -5.76
C THR A 274 7.95 -2.01 -6.01
N ILE A 275 8.78 -3.05 -5.98
CA ILE A 275 8.32 -4.43 -6.00
C ILE A 275 7.43 -4.71 -4.77
N THR A 276 7.79 -4.16 -3.62
CA THR A 276 7.02 -4.32 -2.37
C THR A 276 5.63 -3.69 -2.48
N SER A 277 5.49 -2.56 -3.16
CA SER A 277 4.20 -1.92 -3.46
C SER A 277 3.52 -2.49 -4.71
N GLN A 278 4.09 -3.52 -5.34
CA GLN A 278 3.57 -4.25 -6.51
C GLN A 278 3.38 -3.41 -7.79
N ASN A 279 4.05 -2.27 -7.90
CA ASN A 279 3.94 -1.38 -9.05
C ASN A 279 5.26 -0.65 -9.41
N PRO A 280 6.42 -1.37 -9.49
CA PRO A 280 7.68 -0.75 -9.89
C PRO A 280 7.59 -0.21 -11.31
N TYR A 281 8.44 0.75 -11.65
CA TYR A 281 8.62 1.22 -13.02
C TYR A 281 9.53 0.29 -13.82
N CYS A 282 9.40 0.33 -15.14
CA CYS A 282 10.29 -0.40 -16.05
C CYS A 282 11.51 0.44 -16.41
N ALA A 283 12.67 -0.20 -16.53
CA ALA A 283 13.89 0.47 -16.94
C ALA A 283 13.68 1.22 -18.27
N GLY A 284 14.13 2.48 -18.31
CA GLY A 284 13.95 3.38 -19.44
C GLY A 284 12.67 4.18 -19.45
N GLU A 285 11.72 3.93 -18.57
CA GLU A 285 10.57 4.83 -18.40
C GLU A 285 11.04 6.19 -17.87
N MET A 286 10.40 7.24 -18.34
CA MET A 286 10.58 8.60 -17.83
C MET A 286 9.41 8.95 -16.91
N VAL A 287 9.71 9.28 -15.66
CA VAL A 287 8.73 9.60 -14.63
C VAL A 287 8.94 11.03 -14.16
N GLU A 288 7.88 11.83 -14.15
CA GLU A 288 7.90 13.19 -13.62
C GLU A 288 7.36 13.17 -12.18
N LEU A 289 8.22 13.53 -11.23
CA LEU A 289 7.82 13.84 -9.86
C LEU A 289 7.39 15.31 -9.80
N ASP A 290 6.15 15.57 -9.38
CA ASP A 290 5.58 16.91 -9.33
C ASP A 290 5.40 17.38 -7.89
N ALA A 291 6.18 18.37 -7.48
CA ALA A 291 6.14 19.00 -6.16
C ALA A 291 5.51 20.40 -6.18
N LEU A 292 4.81 20.76 -7.25
CA LEU A 292 4.20 22.10 -7.38
C LEU A 292 3.22 22.36 -6.23
N GLN A 293 3.41 23.49 -5.51
CA GLN A 293 2.57 23.93 -4.42
C GLN A 293 2.00 25.32 -4.68
N TYR A 294 0.92 25.64 -3.95
CA TYR A 294 0.29 26.96 -4.05
C TYR A 294 1.17 28.05 -3.44
N GLY A 295 1.43 29.12 -4.21
CA GLY A 295 2.25 30.26 -3.82
C GLY A 295 3.03 30.83 -5.00
N THR A 296 3.51 32.07 -4.86
CA THR A 296 4.17 32.81 -5.96
C THR A 296 5.69 32.80 -5.90
N ASN A 297 6.28 32.55 -4.70
CA ASN A 297 7.72 32.64 -4.46
C ASN A 297 8.24 31.34 -3.81
N ASN A 298 7.80 30.21 -4.35
CA ASN A 298 8.22 28.91 -3.81
C ASN A 298 9.62 28.55 -4.32
N THR A 299 10.45 27.98 -3.43
CA THR A 299 11.75 27.42 -3.80
C THR A 299 11.78 25.92 -3.49
N TYR A 300 12.46 25.16 -4.35
CA TYR A 300 12.49 23.71 -4.31
C TYR A 300 13.90 23.22 -4.15
N THR A 301 14.10 22.19 -3.33
CA THR A 301 15.37 21.48 -3.21
C THR A 301 15.15 20.00 -3.20
N TRP A 302 15.65 19.32 -4.23
CA TRP A 302 15.48 17.88 -4.41
C TRP A 302 16.69 17.10 -3.91
N TYR A 303 16.40 15.94 -3.33
CA TYR A 303 17.38 14.98 -2.84
C TYR A 303 17.14 13.60 -3.43
N LYS A 304 18.21 12.89 -3.75
CA LYS A 304 18.22 11.47 -4.13
C LYS A 304 19.02 10.70 -3.08
N ASN A 305 18.40 9.76 -2.36
CA ASN A 305 19.02 9.05 -1.23
C ASN A 305 19.74 10.00 -0.25
N ASN A 306 19.06 11.08 0.15
CA ASN A 306 19.55 12.15 1.02
C ASN A 306 20.70 13.01 0.45
N ILE A 307 21.09 12.83 -0.80
CA ILE A 307 22.12 13.66 -1.47
C ILE A 307 21.38 14.76 -2.26
N ASN A 308 21.77 16.01 -2.03
CA ASN A 308 21.22 17.14 -2.79
C ASN A 308 21.57 16.99 -4.28
N THR A 309 20.54 17.08 -5.14
CA THR A 309 20.67 16.90 -6.59
C THR A 309 21.05 18.17 -7.33
N GLY A 310 20.97 19.34 -6.68
CA GLY A 310 21.11 20.66 -7.33
C GLY A 310 19.91 21.05 -8.19
N ILE A 311 18.81 20.31 -8.15
CA ILE A 311 17.58 20.64 -8.89
C ILE A 311 16.70 21.52 -8.02
N HIS A 312 16.22 22.65 -8.61
CA HIS A 312 15.43 23.67 -7.93
C HIS A 312 14.10 23.99 -8.64
N THR A 313 13.70 23.14 -9.59
CA THR A 313 12.42 23.24 -10.30
C THR A 313 11.30 22.55 -9.53
N PRO A 314 10.02 22.96 -9.69
CA PRO A 314 8.89 22.25 -9.06
C PRO A 314 8.73 20.81 -9.52
N LYS A 315 9.27 20.47 -10.69
CA LYS A 315 9.20 19.14 -11.29
C LYS A 315 10.59 18.56 -11.44
N TYR A 316 10.69 17.25 -11.18
CA TYR A 316 11.93 16.49 -11.35
C TYR A 316 11.66 15.28 -12.23
N LEU A 317 12.25 15.27 -13.43
CA LEU A 317 12.18 14.13 -14.35
C LEU A 317 13.23 13.10 -13.94
N ILE A 318 12.78 11.89 -13.62
CA ILE A 318 13.64 10.77 -13.26
C ILE A 318 13.53 9.64 -14.28
N THR A 319 14.64 8.95 -14.50
CA THR A 319 14.72 7.71 -15.28
C THR A 319 15.90 6.90 -14.79
N ASP A 320 15.83 5.58 -14.92
CA ASP A 320 16.97 4.71 -14.62
C ASP A 320 16.93 3.47 -15.52
N ASN A 321 18.08 3.17 -16.15
CA ASN A 321 18.22 2.05 -17.08
C ASN A 321 19.02 0.88 -16.51
N ALA A 322 19.66 1.04 -15.34
CA ALA A 322 20.66 0.10 -14.87
C ALA A 322 20.55 -0.25 -13.37
N ASN A 323 19.78 0.47 -12.58
CA ASN A 323 19.71 0.29 -11.14
C ASN A 323 18.37 -0.30 -10.72
N THR A 324 18.39 -1.53 -10.22
CA THR A 324 17.19 -2.23 -9.72
C THR A 324 16.95 -2.02 -8.21
N ASN A 325 17.75 -1.19 -7.54
CA ASN A 325 17.57 -0.86 -6.13
C ASN A 325 16.47 0.18 -5.95
N GLU A 326 15.87 0.17 -4.76
CA GLU A 326 14.97 1.24 -4.32
C GLU A 326 15.74 2.54 -4.13
N VAL A 327 15.19 3.63 -4.63
CA VAL A 327 15.74 4.98 -4.56
C VAL A 327 14.72 5.90 -3.92
N GLU A 328 15.09 6.55 -2.81
CA GLU A 328 14.26 7.58 -2.21
C GLU A 328 14.52 8.93 -2.89
N TYR A 329 13.44 9.55 -3.37
CA TYR A 329 13.42 10.94 -3.80
C TYR A 329 12.68 11.77 -2.76
N ARG A 330 13.32 12.85 -2.29
CA ARG A 330 12.76 13.77 -1.31
C ARG A 330 12.84 15.18 -1.85
N VAL A 331 11.79 15.96 -1.59
CA VAL A 331 11.77 17.40 -1.88
C VAL A 331 11.55 18.18 -0.60
N GLU A 332 12.21 19.32 -0.47
CA GLU A 332 11.87 20.39 0.48
C GLU A 332 11.41 21.60 -0.30
N VAL A 333 10.22 22.09 0.03
CA VAL A 333 9.59 23.24 -0.62
C VAL A 333 9.46 24.35 0.42
N LEU A 334 10.15 25.46 0.23
CA LEU A 334 9.91 26.68 1.00
C LEU A 334 8.82 27.49 0.27
N ILE A 335 7.63 27.55 0.87
CA ILE A 335 6.44 28.16 0.31
C ILE A 335 6.32 29.59 0.82
N ASN A 336 6.18 30.56 -0.10
CA ASN A 336 6.06 31.99 0.20
C ASN A 336 7.16 32.52 1.14
N GLY A 337 8.32 31.87 1.24
CA GLY A 337 9.45 32.26 2.09
C GLY A 337 9.25 32.01 3.59
N THR A 338 8.16 31.37 4.02
CA THR A 338 7.82 31.20 5.45
C THR A 338 7.52 29.77 5.86
N CYS A 339 6.87 29.00 5.01
CA CYS A 339 6.45 27.64 5.32
C CYS A 339 7.35 26.63 4.62
N VAL A 340 7.83 25.61 5.35
CA VAL A 340 8.60 24.49 4.77
C VAL A 340 7.72 23.26 4.72
N SER A 341 7.46 22.77 3.51
CA SER A 341 6.82 21.49 3.28
C SER A 341 7.82 20.47 2.77
N LYS A 342 7.63 19.21 3.13
CA LYS A 342 8.48 18.11 2.69
C LYS A 342 7.63 17.03 2.03
N GLY A 343 8.20 16.36 1.05
CA GLY A 343 7.62 15.19 0.42
C GLY A 343 8.68 14.17 0.09
N ASN A 344 8.32 12.90 0.11
CA ASN A 344 9.19 11.81 -0.31
C ASN A 344 8.39 10.76 -1.07
N VAL A 345 9.08 10.03 -1.93
CA VAL A 345 8.58 8.87 -2.65
C VAL A 345 9.73 7.89 -2.91
N THR A 346 9.48 6.61 -2.73
CA THR A 346 10.45 5.56 -3.06
C THR A 346 10.10 4.96 -4.42
N VAL A 347 11.09 4.92 -5.30
CA VAL A 347 10.95 4.44 -6.67
C VAL A 347 11.96 3.34 -6.93
N GLN A 348 11.53 2.30 -7.64
CA GLN A 348 12.37 1.21 -8.12
C GLN A 348 12.11 0.99 -9.60
N PHE A 349 13.19 1.02 -10.40
CA PHE A 349 13.15 0.65 -11.81
C PHE A 349 13.64 -0.79 -11.95
N ILE A 350 12.87 -1.65 -12.62
CA ILE A 350 13.23 -3.04 -12.83
C ILE A 350 13.55 -3.30 -14.30
N ASN A 351 14.47 -4.24 -14.54
CA ASN A 351 14.89 -4.56 -15.90
C ASN A 351 13.76 -5.12 -16.74
N ILE A 352 13.68 -4.67 -17.97
CA ILE A 352 12.85 -5.25 -19.01
C ILE A 352 13.53 -6.54 -19.51
N PRO A 353 12.80 -7.65 -19.79
CA PRO A 353 13.39 -8.83 -20.39
C PRO A 353 14.14 -8.50 -21.68
N SER A 354 15.42 -8.90 -21.77
CA SER A 354 16.22 -8.72 -22.97
C SER A 354 15.93 -9.86 -23.95
N LEU A 355 15.49 -9.53 -25.15
CA LEU A 355 15.03 -10.50 -26.14
C LEU A 355 15.79 -10.34 -27.45
N THR A 356 15.97 -11.47 -28.15
CA THR A 356 16.47 -11.52 -29.52
C THR A 356 15.45 -12.23 -30.41
N PRO A 357 15.33 -11.86 -31.69
CA PRO A 357 14.52 -12.58 -32.68
C PRO A 357 14.88 -14.08 -32.69
N GLN A 358 13.86 -14.93 -32.79
CA GLN A 358 14.02 -16.38 -32.82
C GLN A 358 13.57 -16.94 -34.19
N ASN A 359 14.09 -18.11 -34.53
CA ASN A 359 13.64 -18.87 -35.67
C ASN A 359 13.20 -20.26 -35.21
N LEU A 360 12.11 -20.77 -35.77
CA LEU A 360 11.63 -22.12 -35.53
C LEU A 360 11.36 -22.79 -36.87
N ILE A 361 12.02 -23.90 -37.11
CA ILE A 361 11.94 -24.65 -38.36
C ILE A 361 11.25 -25.98 -38.06
N GLU A 362 10.22 -26.30 -38.83
CA GLU A 362 9.49 -27.57 -38.76
C GLU A 362 9.39 -28.22 -40.13
N CYS A 363 9.01 -29.49 -40.17
CA CYS A 363 8.84 -30.21 -41.44
C CYS A 363 7.41 -30.09 -41.96
N ASP A 364 7.28 -29.98 -43.27
CA ASP A 364 6.02 -30.11 -44.01
C ASP A 364 5.88 -31.57 -44.49
N PHE A 365 5.17 -32.39 -43.70
CA PHE A 365 5.08 -33.81 -43.96
C PHE A 365 4.12 -34.19 -45.10
N ASP A 366 3.03 -33.44 -45.25
CA ASP A 366 1.97 -33.69 -46.25
C ASP A 366 2.07 -32.78 -47.45
N LYS A 367 3.05 -31.89 -47.46
CA LYS A 367 3.37 -30.95 -48.55
C LYS A 367 2.23 -29.97 -48.87
N ASP A 368 1.46 -29.59 -47.83
CA ASP A 368 0.38 -28.59 -47.95
C ASP A 368 0.87 -27.14 -47.78
N GLY A 369 2.15 -26.92 -47.51
CA GLY A 369 2.77 -25.62 -47.25
C GLY A 369 2.60 -25.14 -45.80
N LYS A 370 2.29 -26.04 -44.88
CA LYS A 370 2.14 -25.75 -43.45
C LYS A 370 2.92 -26.73 -42.58
N GLY A 371 3.24 -26.30 -41.35
CA GLY A 371 3.88 -27.14 -40.34
C GLY A 371 3.19 -26.98 -38.98
N TYR A 372 3.31 -28.00 -38.16
CA TYR A 372 2.92 -27.96 -36.75
C TYR A 372 4.09 -27.48 -35.90
N TYR A 373 4.05 -26.24 -35.44
CA TYR A 373 5.10 -25.64 -34.63
C TYR A 373 4.85 -25.83 -33.15
N ASP A 374 5.80 -26.40 -32.43
CA ASP A 374 5.85 -26.39 -30.97
C ASP A 374 6.62 -25.14 -30.50
N LEU A 375 5.88 -24.06 -30.26
CA LEU A 375 6.45 -22.77 -29.87
C LEU A 375 7.09 -22.83 -28.46
N THR A 376 6.72 -23.82 -27.63
CA THR A 376 7.28 -23.97 -26.28
C THR A 376 8.76 -24.33 -26.29
N LYS A 377 9.28 -24.88 -27.39
CA LYS A 377 10.72 -25.12 -27.60
C LYS A 377 11.56 -23.85 -27.47
N LEU A 378 10.94 -22.68 -27.69
CA LEU A 378 11.60 -21.36 -27.61
C LEU A 378 11.64 -20.78 -26.19
N HIS A 379 10.92 -21.38 -25.22
CA HIS A 379 10.84 -20.83 -23.86
C HIS A 379 12.23 -20.66 -23.23
N GLN A 380 13.11 -21.62 -23.36
CA GLN A 380 14.45 -21.55 -22.78
C GLN A 380 15.26 -20.37 -23.35
N ALA A 381 15.23 -20.17 -24.66
CA ALA A 381 15.94 -19.10 -25.33
C ALA A 381 15.32 -17.73 -25.00
N LEU A 382 13.99 -17.64 -24.95
CA LEU A 382 13.26 -16.41 -24.68
C LEU A 382 13.33 -15.99 -23.22
N THR A 383 13.36 -16.94 -22.30
CA THR A 383 13.42 -16.63 -20.85
C THR A 383 14.82 -16.60 -20.27
N LEU A 384 15.84 -16.99 -21.06
CA LEU A 384 17.22 -17.17 -20.59
C LEU A 384 17.28 -18.10 -19.36
N ASN A 385 16.45 -19.14 -19.34
CA ASN A 385 16.27 -20.09 -18.23
C ASN A 385 15.72 -19.47 -16.93
N ASN A 386 15.14 -18.28 -16.94
CA ASN A 386 14.52 -17.70 -15.77
C ASN A 386 13.09 -18.25 -15.61
N PRO A 387 12.82 -19.04 -14.54
CA PRO A 387 11.50 -19.69 -14.33
C PRO A 387 10.39 -18.71 -13.99
N ASN A 388 10.72 -17.49 -13.59
CA ASN A 388 9.74 -16.46 -13.24
C ASN A 388 9.23 -15.68 -14.48
N TYR A 389 9.86 -15.90 -15.66
CA TYR A 389 9.42 -15.24 -16.87
C TYR A 389 8.28 -16.04 -17.52
N LYS A 390 7.28 -15.32 -17.99
CA LYS A 390 6.14 -15.87 -18.71
C LYS A 390 6.26 -15.49 -20.19
N VAL A 391 6.03 -16.47 -21.08
CA VAL A 391 6.05 -16.27 -22.53
C VAL A 391 4.63 -16.46 -23.07
N VAL A 392 4.21 -15.52 -23.90
CA VAL A 392 2.93 -15.58 -24.63
C VAL A 392 3.23 -15.34 -26.11
N PHE A 393 2.69 -16.19 -26.99
CA PHE A 393 2.84 -16.04 -28.43
C PHE A 393 1.55 -15.47 -29.03
N SER A 394 1.70 -14.63 -30.06
CA SER A 394 0.58 -14.02 -30.79
C SER A 394 0.92 -13.85 -32.27
N GLU A 395 -0.09 -13.82 -33.14
CA GLU A 395 0.11 -13.62 -34.56
C GLU A 395 0.48 -12.18 -34.94
N ASN A 396 0.06 -11.23 -34.10
CA ASN A 396 0.30 -9.80 -34.33
C ASN A 396 0.92 -9.18 -33.05
N LEU A 397 1.61 -8.08 -33.21
CA LEU A 397 2.15 -7.28 -32.13
C LEU A 397 1.02 -6.90 -31.14
N ASN A 398 1.19 -7.20 -29.86
CA ASN A 398 0.14 -7.05 -28.83
C ASN A 398 -1.19 -7.76 -29.18
N GLY A 399 -1.15 -8.80 -30.02
CA GLY A 399 -2.33 -9.54 -30.46
C GLY A 399 -2.88 -10.50 -29.40
N THR A 400 -3.98 -11.17 -29.76
CA THR A 400 -4.55 -12.23 -28.92
C THR A 400 -3.59 -13.41 -28.82
N PRO A 401 -3.47 -14.03 -27.63
CA PRO A 401 -2.63 -15.21 -27.45
C PRO A 401 -3.02 -16.37 -28.38
N ILE A 402 -2.01 -17.09 -28.87
CA ILE A 402 -2.19 -18.37 -29.56
C ILE A 402 -2.67 -19.39 -28.52
N ASN A 403 -3.84 -20.01 -28.79
CA ASN A 403 -4.50 -20.90 -27.82
C ASN A 403 -3.70 -22.16 -27.50
N ASP A 404 -3.10 -22.77 -28.53
CA ASP A 404 -2.27 -23.97 -28.35
C ASP A 404 -0.86 -23.71 -28.90
N PRO A 405 0.08 -23.26 -28.07
CA PRO A 405 1.46 -23.04 -28.46
C PRO A 405 2.26 -24.36 -28.60
N THR A 406 1.74 -25.51 -28.14
CA THR A 406 2.42 -26.79 -28.25
C THR A 406 2.24 -27.42 -29.64
N ARG A 407 1.19 -27.03 -30.35
CA ARG A 407 0.84 -27.59 -31.69
C ARG A 407 0.21 -26.53 -32.61
N TYR A 408 0.92 -25.47 -32.86
CA TYR A 408 0.43 -24.39 -33.68
C TYR A 408 0.61 -24.68 -35.19
N LEU A 409 -0.51 -24.89 -35.92
CA LEU A 409 -0.51 -25.12 -37.35
C LEU A 409 -0.42 -23.79 -38.10
N SER A 410 0.63 -23.62 -38.93
CA SER A 410 0.81 -22.40 -39.73
C SER A 410 1.64 -22.64 -40.98
N SER A 411 1.41 -21.82 -42.00
CA SER A 411 2.40 -21.58 -43.06
C SER A 411 3.58 -20.74 -42.53
N PRO A 412 4.72 -20.69 -43.22
CA PRO A 412 5.82 -19.80 -42.89
C PRO A 412 5.37 -18.35 -42.73
N LYS A 413 5.61 -17.76 -41.58
CA LYS A 413 5.30 -16.35 -41.28
C LYS A 413 6.07 -15.89 -40.04
N THR A 414 6.06 -14.59 -39.79
CA THR A 414 6.55 -14.02 -38.55
C THR A 414 5.39 -13.91 -37.56
N ILE A 415 5.60 -14.39 -36.35
CA ILE A 415 4.73 -14.21 -35.20
C ILE A 415 5.50 -13.48 -34.09
N PHE A 416 4.85 -13.15 -32.98
CA PHE A 416 5.42 -12.39 -31.90
C PHE A 416 5.45 -13.21 -30.60
N ALA A 417 6.52 -13.05 -29.82
CA ALA A 417 6.66 -13.60 -28.49
C ALA A 417 6.79 -12.45 -27.47
N LYS A 418 5.82 -12.34 -26.58
CA LYS A 418 5.84 -11.41 -25.46
C LYS A 418 6.34 -12.13 -24.21
N VAL A 419 7.40 -11.60 -23.59
CA VAL A 419 7.99 -12.13 -22.36
C VAL A 419 7.82 -11.11 -21.24
N SER A 420 7.30 -11.56 -20.10
CA SER A 420 7.07 -10.73 -18.92
C SER A 420 7.74 -11.32 -17.69
N ASN A 421 8.29 -10.44 -16.85
CA ASN A 421 8.80 -10.78 -15.50
C ASN A 421 7.75 -10.58 -14.39
N GLY A 422 6.48 -10.38 -14.76
CA GLY A 422 5.38 -10.11 -13.84
C GLY A 422 5.01 -8.63 -13.73
N TYR A 423 5.95 -7.73 -13.99
CA TYR A 423 5.74 -6.27 -13.96
C TYR A 423 5.99 -5.65 -15.34
N CYS A 424 7.17 -5.92 -15.91
CA CYS A 424 7.58 -5.40 -17.21
C CYS A 424 7.56 -6.49 -18.25
N SER A 425 7.29 -6.11 -19.50
CA SER A 425 7.30 -7.04 -20.63
C SER A 425 8.02 -6.43 -21.82
N ASN A 426 8.54 -7.31 -22.66
CA ASN A 426 9.12 -6.97 -23.96
C ASN A 426 8.63 -7.95 -25.01
N GLU A 427 8.69 -7.57 -26.27
CA GLU A 427 8.27 -8.41 -27.38
C GLU A 427 9.40 -8.59 -28.39
N THR A 428 9.44 -9.76 -29.02
CA THR A 428 10.33 -10.07 -30.12
C THR A 428 9.62 -10.86 -31.22
N THR A 429 10.23 -10.96 -32.37
CA THR A 429 9.71 -11.74 -33.48
C THR A 429 10.17 -13.19 -33.42
N VAL A 430 9.31 -14.09 -33.88
CA VAL A 430 9.61 -15.49 -34.12
C VAL A 430 9.29 -15.80 -35.60
N ASN A 431 10.31 -16.17 -36.39
CA ASN A 431 10.15 -16.53 -37.77
C ASN A 431 9.88 -18.03 -37.86
N LEU A 432 8.70 -18.40 -38.28
CA LEU A 432 8.30 -19.76 -38.57
C LEU A 432 8.74 -20.11 -39.99
N GLN A 433 9.45 -21.20 -40.13
CA GLN A 433 10.01 -21.66 -41.40
C GLN A 433 9.72 -23.14 -41.62
N LEU A 434 9.56 -23.56 -42.86
CA LEU A 434 9.51 -24.97 -43.20
C LEU A 434 10.89 -25.45 -43.66
N SER A 435 11.21 -26.66 -43.27
CA SER A 435 12.44 -27.32 -43.74
C SER A 435 12.37 -27.51 -45.25
N THR A 436 13.42 -27.11 -45.95
CA THR A 436 13.59 -27.34 -47.38
C THR A 436 14.10 -28.76 -47.69
N ILE A 437 14.32 -29.57 -46.67
CA ILE A 437 14.81 -30.94 -46.83
C ILE A 437 13.64 -31.82 -47.25
N SER A 438 13.69 -32.31 -48.49
CA SER A 438 12.73 -33.31 -48.99
C SER A 438 13.05 -34.68 -48.42
N PRO A 439 12.05 -35.40 -47.88
CA PRO A 439 12.28 -36.77 -47.44
C PRO A 439 12.74 -37.64 -48.65
N ILE A 440 13.84 -38.36 -48.44
CA ILE A 440 14.37 -39.28 -49.46
C ILE A 440 13.99 -40.67 -49.02
N ASN A 441 13.15 -41.39 -49.80
CA ASN A 441 12.88 -42.81 -49.60
C ASN A 441 14.06 -43.62 -50.13
N LYS A 442 14.89 -44.13 -49.24
CA LYS A 442 15.95 -45.07 -49.56
C LYS A 442 15.70 -46.40 -48.83
N SER A 443 15.98 -47.46 -49.52
CA SER A 443 16.01 -48.83 -48.95
C SER A 443 17.45 -49.24 -48.70
N TYR A 444 17.68 -49.83 -47.53
CA TYR A 444 18.95 -50.43 -47.17
C TYR A 444 18.75 -51.93 -46.99
N THR A 445 19.49 -52.71 -47.77
CA THR A 445 19.41 -54.18 -47.77
C THR A 445 20.71 -54.77 -47.29
N LYS A 446 20.61 -55.72 -46.39
CA LYS A 446 21.75 -56.50 -45.89
C LYS A 446 21.48 -57.96 -46.11
N CYS A 447 22.51 -58.72 -46.56
CA CYS A 447 22.40 -60.17 -46.67
C CYS A 447 22.40 -60.83 -45.29
N ASP A 448 21.57 -61.85 -45.15
CA ASP A 448 21.55 -62.73 -43.99
C ASP A 448 22.77 -63.66 -44.07
N HIS A 449 23.82 -63.37 -43.33
CA HIS A 449 25.09 -64.07 -43.32
C HIS A 449 25.46 -64.53 -41.91
N ASP A 450 24.53 -64.61 -40.98
CA ASP A 450 24.78 -65.16 -39.68
C ASP A 450 24.74 -66.74 -39.67
N GLU A 451 24.91 -67.30 -38.53
CA GLU A 451 25.00 -68.79 -38.42
C GLU A 451 23.72 -69.56 -38.80
N LYS A 452 22.61 -68.83 -38.95
CA LYS A 452 21.28 -69.34 -39.37
C LYS A 452 20.72 -68.46 -40.50
N ILE A 453 20.61 -69.03 -41.67
CA ILE A 453 19.95 -68.35 -42.80
C ILE A 453 18.44 -68.49 -42.60
N ASP A 454 17.90 -67.64 -41.71
CA ASP A 454 16.49 -67.63 -41.30
C ASP A 454 15.71 -66.36 -41.78
N GLY A 455 16.34 -65.49 -42.58
CA GLY A 455 15.75 -64.30 -43.09
C GLY A 455 15.81 -63.11 -42.11
N PHE A 456 16.51 -63.26 -40.98
CA PHE A 456 16.72 -62.18 -40.01
C PHE A 456 18.20 -61.78 -39.97
N THR A 457 18.49 -60.51 -39.91
CA THR A 457 19.84 -60.00 -39.73
C THR A 457 19.83 -58.73 -38.89
N ASN A 458 20.94 -58.42 -38.19
CA ASN A 458 21.10 -57.23 -37.39
C ASN A 458 21.51 -56.07 -38.29
N PHE A 459 20.74 -54.98 -38.25
CA PHE A 459 21.10 -53.69 -38.83
C PHE A 459 21.76 -52.83 -37.77
N ILE A 460 22.97 -52.36 -38.02
CA ILE A 460 23.68 -51.43 -37.15
C ILE A 460 23.33 -50.02 -37.60
N LEU A 461 22.69 -49.28 -36.72
CA LEU A 461 22.24 -47.90 -36.97
C LEU A 461 23.34 -46.91 -36.55
N ASP A 462 24.47 -46.98 -37.27
CA ASP A 462 25.68 -46.20 -36.98
C ASP A 462 25.93 -45.07 -38.03
N GLN A 463 27.07 -44.44 -37.94
CA GLN A 463 27.46 -43.35 -38.80
C GLN A 463 27.63 -43.83 -40.28
N GLU A 464 28.12 -45.04 -40.47
CA GLU A 464 28.27 -45.61 -41.83
C GLU A 464 26.92 -45.76 -42.55
N LEU A 465 25.90 -46.25 -41.84
CA LEU A 465 24.54 -46.29 -42.34
C LEU A 465 23.98 -44.91 -42.63
N ILE A 466 24.22 -43.95 -41.75
CA ILE A 466 23.82 -42.56 -41.90
C ILE A 466 24.46 -41.99 -43.16
N ASP A 467 25.76 -42.13 -43.34
CA ASP A 467 26.50 -41.61 -44.47
C ASP A 467 26.05 -42.26 -45.80
N ASN A 468 25.72 -43.54 -45.80
CA ASN A 468 25.24 -44.25 -47.01
C ASN A 468 23.80 -43.93 -47.41
N ILE A 469 22.93 -43.63 -46.44
CA ILE A 469 21.52 -43.33 -46.68
C ILE A 469 21.31 -41.82 -46.96
N ILE A 470 22.06 -40.96 -46.27
CA ILE A 470 21.69 -39.56 -46.07
C ILE A 470 22.55 -38.59 -46.87
N LEU A 471 23.69 -39.02 -47.42
CA LEU A 471 24.46 -38.17 -48.36
C LEU A 471 23.64 -37.83 -49.60
N PRO A 472 23.34 -36.56 -49.85
CA PRO A 472 24.09 -35.34 -49.51
C PRO A 472 23.30 -34.30 -48.66
N LEU A 473 22.76 -34.68 -47.52
CA LEU A 473 22.08 -33.72 -46.68
C LEU A 473 23.11 -32.94 -45.83
N THR A 474 23.48 -31.75 -46.29
CA THR A 474 24.58 -30.96 -45.67
C THR A 474 24.20 -30.13 -44.45
N ASN A 475 22.94 -30.13 -44.00
CA ASN A 475 22.44 -29.22 -42.95
C ASN A 475 21.58 -29.89 -41.87
N TYR A 476 21.92 -31.11 -41.42
CA TYR A 476 21.23 -31.70 -40.29
C TYR A 476 22.10 -31.63 -39.02
N THR A 477 21.46 -31.44 -37.87
CA THR A 477 22.12 -31.42 -36.56
C THR A 477 21.95 -32.70 -35.77
N LYS A 478 20.92 -33.49 -36.09
CA LYS A 478 20.61 -34.77 -35.40
C LYS A 478 19.81 -35.67 -36.32
N ILE A 479 20.14 -36.95 -36.31
CA ILE A 479 19.37 -38.03 -36.93
C ILE A 479 18.85 -38.98 -35.84
N SER A 480 17.59 -39.37 -35.95
CA SER A 480 16.95 -40.30 -35.02
C SER A 480 16.26 -41.41 -35.83
N PHE A 481 16.29 -42.62 -35.32
CA PHE A 481 15.68 -43.80 -35.90
C PHE A 481 14.43 -44.19 -35.16
N TYR A 482 13.41 -44.67 -35.86
CA TYR A 482 12.11 -45.05 -35.28
C TYR A 482 11.62 -46.35 -35.97
N LYS A 483 10.82 -47.15 -35.25
CA LYS A 483 10.24 -48.42 -35.79
C LYS A 483 9.10 -48.14 -36.78
N SER A 484 8.42 -47.04 -36.64
CA SER A 484 7.31 -46.65 -37.50
C SER A 484 7.20 -45.12 -37.65
N ALA A 485 6.49 -44.67 -38.66
CA ALA A 485 6.15 -43.27 -38.83
C ALA A 485 5.38 -42.73 -37.61
N SER A 486 4.48 -43.52 -37.03
CA SER A 486 3.73 -43.13 -35.81
C SER A 486 4.64 -42.95 -34.61
N ASP A 487 5.72 -43.71 -34.50
CA ASP A 487 6.69 -43.57 -33.41
C ASP A 487 7.53 -42.29 -33.62
N ALA A 488 7.86 -41.99 -34.88
CA ALA A 488 8.55 -40.74 -35.22
C ALA A 488 7.71 -39.51 -34.88
N GLU A 489 6.41 -39.51 -35.15
CA GLU A 489 5.47 -38.42 -34.82
C GLU A 489 5.36 -38.22 -33.29
N LYS A 490 5.49 -39.30 -32.49
CA LYS A 490 5.41 -39.28 -31.06
C LYS A 490 6.76 -39.13 -30.37
N ASN A 491 7.87 -39.05 -31.12
CA ASN A 491 9.24 -39.02 -30.62
C ASN A 491 9.63 -40.26 -29.74
N PHE A 492 9.02 -41.43 -30.01
CA PHE A 492 9.43 -42.67 -29.38
C PHE A 492 10.63 -43.26 -30.12
N TYR A 493 11.83 -42.99 -29.63
CA TYR A 493 13.09 -43.49 -30.20
C TYR A 493 13.22 -45.02 -30.11
N LEU A 494 14.00 -45.59 -31.07
CA LEU A 494 14.45 -46.98 -31.01
C LEU A 494 15.38 -47.21 -29.83
#